data_d07445f8b4b88db8b0846e2b6858cc85
#
_entry.id   d07445f8b4b88db8b0846e2b6858cc85
#
_cell.length_a   1.000
_cell.length_b   1.000
_cell.length_c   1.000
_cell.angle_alpha   90.00
_cell.angle_beta   90.00
_cell.angle_gamma   90.00
#
_symmetry.space_group_name_H-M   'P 1'
#
loop_
_entity.id
_entity.type
_entity.pdbx_description
1 polymer ?
#
loop_
_entity_poly.entity_id
_entity_poly.type
_entity_poly.pdbx_seq_one_letter_code
_entity_poly.pdbx_strand_id
1 'polypeptide(L)'
;MSKSITKEIWKEVDFEIDYTNDIIIEVSNLGRIRSISAVYGETFLKGSLLKGYRIIRLKFMKERSEKDQKRLDFFREQIATLIRRIGKMRTRNKAKRVKDESYYEYEAKIAELTQLLGGLQKRYKTEFRAIELRRTINAGGPLHRMIAKCFVHKPSPKHDFVAHLDYDKLNNRADNLQWMTQDQLTEHHRNSPAVIEAKKNRFGKRIENSKVCKLTSTKVMLIKKKLQAGATLRSLAKSFKVSEMQLSRIRRGENWGDIKPAN
;
A
#
# COMPACT_ATOMS: atom_id res chain seq x y z
N MET A 1 -28.57 -19.40 14.46
CA MET A 1 -27.53 -19.17 15.48
C MET A 1 -27.37 -17.66 15.63
N SER A 2 -27.75 -17.11 16.79
CA SER A 2 -27.63 -15.70 17.12
C SER A 2 -26.16 -15.29 17.09
N LYS A 3 -25.79 -14.34 16.21
CA LYS A 3 -24.45 -13.74 16.24
C LYS A 3 -24.35 -12.97 17.56
N SER A 4 -23.61 -13.49 18.51
CA SER A 4 -23.22 -12.77 19.71
C SER A 4 -22.59 -11.44 19.24
N ILE A 5 -23.21 -10.32 19.63
CA ILE A 5 -22.64 -8.99 19.36
C ILE A 5 -21.38 -8.91 20.20
N THR A 6 -20.25 -9.20 19.59
CA THR A 6 -18.95 -9.12 20.27
C THR A 6 -18.68 -7.66 20.59
N LYS A 7 -18.54 -7.32 21.88
CA LYS A 7 -18.20 -5.96 22.33
C LYS A 7 -16.94 -5.50 21.62
N GLU A 8 -16.94 -4.28 21.09
CA GLU A 8 -15.76 -3.72 20.45
C GLU A 8 -14.70 -3.36 21.49
N ILE A 9 -13.50 -3.86 21.28
CA ILE A 9 -12.33 -3.66 22.13
C ILE A 9 -11.27 -2.95 21.28
N TRP A 10 -10.66 -1.91 21.86
CA TRP A 10 -9.58 -1.14 21.23
C TRP A 10 -8.26 -1.46 21.92
N LYS A 11 -7.20 -1.58 21.13
CA LYS A 11 -5.83 -1.74 21.63
C LYS A 11 -4.89 -0.83 20.84
N GLU A 12 -3.95 -0.23 21.55
CA GLU A 12 -2.89 0.56 20.96
C GLU A 12 -1.96 -0.30 20.13
N VAL A 13 -1.50 0.25 19.00
CA VAL A 13 -0.54 -0.39 18.09
C VAL A 13 0.86 0.11 18.44
N ASP A 14 1.70 -0.78 18.93
CA ASP A 14 3.11 -0.50 19.10
C ASP A 14 3.83 -0.61 17.75
N PHE A 15 4.45 0.49 17.32
CA PHE A 15 5.23 0.57 16.09
C PHE A 15 6.71 0.28 16.32
N GLU A 16 7.15 0.07 17.57
CA GLU A 16 8.56 -0.15 17.92
C GLU A 16 9.47 0.99 17.40
N ILE A 17 8.98 2.23 17.44
CA ILE A 17 9.63 3.44 16.92
C ILE A 17 9.55 4.54 17.96
N ASP A 18 10.67 5.22 18.23
CA ASP A 18 10.69 6.43 19.05
C ASP A 18 10.17 7.62 18.22
N TYR A 19 9.12 8.27 18.67
CA TYR A 19 8.52 9.42 18.03
C TYR A 19 7.98 10.44 19.05
N THR A 20 7.87 11.68 18.61
CA THR A 20 7.45 12.82 19.45
C THR A 20 6.04 13.32 19.13
N ASN A 21 5.34 12.68 18.21
CA ASN A 21 3.95 13.03 17.93
C ASN A 21 3.07 12.63 19.12
N ASP A 22 2.24 13.55 19.57
CA ASP A 22 1.19 13.28 20.56
C ASP A 22 -0.03 12.65 19.87
N ILE A 23 0.17 11.43 19.34
CA ILE A 23 -0.83 10.66 18.59
C ILE A 23 -0.77 9.21 19.03
N ILE A 24 -1.88 8.69 19.52
CA ILE A 24 -2.08 7.28 19.83
C ILE A 24 -2.83 6.64 18.65
N ILE A 25 -2.35 5.49 18.18
CA ILE A 25 -3.01 4.73 17.12
C ILE A 25 -3.58 3.46 17.74
N GLU A 26 -4.88 3.27 17.60
CA GLU A 26 -5.57 2.09 18.11
C GLU A 26 -6.28 1.31 17.01
N VAL A 27 -6.29 -0.01 17.17
CA VAL A 27 -7.05 -0.93 16.30
C VAL A 27 -8.10 -1.65 17.12
N SER A 28 -9.21 -2.00 16.49
CA SER A 28 -10.30 -2.73 17.12
C SER A 28 -10.34 -4.19 16.67
N ASN A 29 -10.89 -5.05 17.55
CA ASN A 29 -11.20 -6.45 17.22
C ASN A 29 -12.24 -6.59 16.08
N LEU A 30 -12.97 -5.52 15.75
CA LEU A 30 -13.96 -5.49 14.67
C LEU A 30 -13.40 -4.99 13.34
N GLY A 31 -12.08 -4.79 13.20
CA GLY A 31 -11.46 -4.42 11.93
C GLY A 31 -11.34 -2.93 11.68
N ARG A 32 -11.56 -2.07 12.68
CA ARG A 32 -11.44 -0.61 12.58
C ARG A 32 -10.10 -0.12 13.11
N ILE A 33 -9.71 1.09 12.70
CA ILE A 33 -8.52 1.79 13.21
C ILE A 33 -8.84 3.26 13.43
N ARG A 34 -8.32 3.83 14.51
CA ARG A 34 -8.44 5.24 14.85
C ARG A 34 -7.12 5.84 15.30
N SER A 35 -7.00 7.14 15.16
CA SER A 35 -5.96 7.95 15.78
C SER A 35 -6.60 8.83 16.85
N ILE A 36 -5.93 9.00 17.98
CA ILE A 36 -6.32 9.88 19.06
C ILE A 36 -5.21 10.90 19.25
N SER A 37 -5.53 12.18 19.23
CA SER A 37 -4.57 13.25 19.49
C SER A 37 -5.20 14.34 20.36
N ALA A 38 -4.37 15.05 21.11
CA ALA A 38 -4.83 16.17 21.96
C ALA A 38 -5.46 17.30 21.13
N VAL A 39 -5.02 17.50 19.88
CA VAL A 39 -5.48 18.60 19.00
C VAL A 39 -6.74 18.26 18.24
N TYR A 40 -6.82 17.06 17.66
CA TYR A 40 -7.90 16.67 16.74
C TYR A 40 -8.88 15.66 17.35
N GLY A 41 -8.64 15.22 18.58
CA GLY A 41 -9.45 14.20 19.23
C GLY A 41 -9.34 12.84 18.52
N GLU A 42 -10.44 12.10 18.53
CA GLU A 42 -10.55 10.79 17.89
C GLU A 42 -10.89 10.92 16.39
N THR A 43 -10.12 10.25 15.54
CA THR A 43 -10.33 10.24 14.09
C THR A 43 -10.19 8.82 13.53
N PHE A 44 -11.22 8.33 12.82
CA PHE A 44 -11.19 7.03 12.15
C PHE A 44 -10.38 7.09 10.85
N LEU A 45 -9.42 6.16 10.72
CA LEU A 45 -8.53 6.11 9.55
C LEU A 45 -9.11 5.16 8.49
N LYS A 46 -9.44 5.69 7.32
CA LYS A 46 -9.97 4.89 6.20
C LYS A 46 -8.88 4.08 5.49
N GLY A 47 -7.65 4.59 5.46
CA GLY A 47 -6.55 3.99 4.71
C GLY A 47 -6.76 3.99 3.18
N SER A 48 -5.88 3.31 2.47
CA SER A 48 -5.95 3.11 1.02
C SER A 48 -6.02 1.62 0.68
N LEU A 49 -6.47 1.28 -0.54
CA LEU A 49 -6.48 -0.10 -1.03
C LEU A 49 -5.24 -0.37 -1.88
N LEU A 50 -4.56 -1.48 -1.61
CA LEU A 50 -3.46 -1.98 -2.42
C LEU A 50 -3.62 -3.49 -2.61
N LYS A 51 -3.79 -3.93 -3.84
CA LYS A 51 -4.04 -5.35 -4.20
C LYS A 51 -5.21 -5.98 -3.41
N GLY A 52 -6.22 -5.16 -3.10
CA GLY A 52 -7.40 -5.56 -2.34
C GLY A 52 -7.24 -5.49 -0.82
N TYR A 53 -6.06 -5.24 -0.28
CA TYR A 53 -5.84 -5.07 1.15
C TYR A 53 -5.94 -3.61 1.56
N ARG A 54 -6.47 -3.36 2.76
CA ARG A 54 -6.48 -2.03 3.38
C ARG A 54 -5.11 -1.72 3.98
N ILE A 55 -4.48 -0.65 3.48
CA ILE A 55 -3.15 -0.21 3.92
C ILE A 55 -3.28 1.10 4.67
N ILE A 56 -2.71 1.16 5.85
CA ILE A 56 -2.61 2.36 6.67
C ILE A 56 -1.20 2.95 6.49
N ARG A 57 -1.13 4.25 6.25
CA ARG A 57 0.12 5.00 6.15
C ARG A 57 0.10 6.11 7.17
N LEU A 58 1.09 6.12 8.03
CA LEU A 58 1.24 7.06 9.13
C LEU A 58 2.57 7.80 8.97
N LYS A 59 2.61 9.02 9.48
CA LYS A 59 3.84 9.81 9.57
C LYS A 59 4.09 10.14 11.02
N PHE A 60 5.20 9.67 11.52
CA PHE A 60 5.72 10.02 12.83
C PHE A 60 6.91 10.94 12.68
N MET A 61 7.24 11.68 13.74
CA MET A 61 8.34 12.61 13.76
C MET A 61 9.35 12.19 14.82
N LYS A 62 10.61 12.05 14.44
CA LYS A 62 11.71 11.95 15.42
C LYS A 62 11.87 13.26 16.17
N GLU A 63 12.47 13.18 17.33
CA GLU A 63 12.92 14.38 18.03
C GLU A 63 13.83 15.23 17.12
N ARG A 64 13.70 16.55 17.24
CA ARG A 64 14.54 17.47 16.47
C ARG A 64 15.93 17.52 17.07
N SER A 65 16.97 17.40 16.25
CA SER A 65 18.34 17.53 16.72
C SER A 65 18.57 18.93 17.31
N GLU A 66 19.41 19.02 18.32
CA GLU A 66 19.77 20.31 18.95
C GLU A 66 20.34 21.30 17.91
N LYS A 67 21.12 20.81 16.97
CA LYS A 67 21.68 21.60 15.86
C LYS A 67 20.58 22.19 14.97
N ASP A 68 19.58 21.37 14.59
CA ASP A 68 18.47 21.82 13.75
C ASP A 68 17.57 22.80 14.52
N GLN A 69 17.36 22.57 15.81
CA GLN A 69 16.60 23.50 16.66
C GLN A 69 17.29 24.84 16.74
N LYS A 70 18.59 24.91 17.10
CA LYS A 70 19.37 26.14 17.15
C LYS A 70 19.33 26.91 15.83
N ARG A 71 19.40 26.18 14.71
CA ARG A 71 19.33 26.80 13.37
C ARG A 71 17.97 27.44 13.09
N LEU A 72 16.88 26.80 13.45
CA LEU A 72 15.54 27.37 13.29
C LEU A 72 15.31 28.55 14.22
N ASP A 73 15.79 28.49 15.44
CA ASP A 73 15.66 29.58 16.42
C ASP A 73 16.46 30.81 16.00
N PHE A 74 17.64 30.63 15.42
CA PHE A 74 18.41 31.72 14.80
C PHE A 74 17.59 32.41 13.70
N PHE A 75 16.97 31.69 12.78
CA PHE A 75 16.12 32.30 11.76
C PHE A 75 14.91 33.02 12.35
N ARG A 76 14.28 32.47 13.38
CA ARG A 76 13.13 33.09 14.06
C ARG A 76 13.51 34.38 14.71
N GLU A 77 14.67 34.43 15.37
CA GLU A 77 15.19 35.66 16.01
C GLU A 77 15.49 36.75 14.99
N GLN A 78 16.15 36.41 13.88
CA GLN A 78 16.41 37.33 12.77
C GLN A 78 15.12 37.93 12.19
N ILE A 79 14.13 37.08 11.93
CA ILE A 79 12.80 37.44 11.41
C ILE A 79 12.11 38.39 12.44
N ALA A 80 12.07 38.00 13.69
CA ALA A 80 11.44 38.80 14.76
C ALA A 80 12.09 40.16 14.91
N THR A 81 13.43 40.24 14.80
CA THR A 81 14.19 41.48 14.87
C THR A 81 13.85 42.39 13.70
N LEU A 82 13.80 41.87 12.48
CA LEU A 82 13.41 42.65 11.30
C LEU A 82 11.97 43.16 11.40
N ILE A 83 11.02 42.32 11.83
CA ILE A 83 9.62 42.71 12.03
C ILE A 83 9.53 43.87 13.03
N ARG A 84 10.21 43.75 14.18
CA ARG A 84 10.24 44.83 15.20
C ARG A 84 10.83 46.13 14.64
N ARG A 85 11.93 46.02 13.86
CA ARG A 85 12.59 47.19 13.25
C ARG A 85 11.68 47.89 12.24
N ILE A 86 11.06 47.10 11.32
CA ILE A 86 10.12 47.62 10.33
C ILE A 86 8.91 48.28 11.03
N GLY A 87 8.36 47.62 12.06
CA GLY A 87 7.24 48.15 12.85
C GLY A 87 7.58 49.53 13.47
N LYS A 88 8.74 49.65 14.14
CA LYS A 88 9.20 50.93 14.70
C LYS A 88 9.36 52.02 13.64
N MET A 89 9.93 51.68 12.47
CA MET A 89 10.10 52.64 11.37
C MET A 89 8.75 53.07 10.79
N ARG A 90 7.82 52.15 10.57
CA ARG A 90 6.46 52.47 10.10
C ARG A 90 5.72 53.40 11.06
N THR A 91 5.79 53.12 12.38
CA THR A 91 5.15 53.98 13.40
C THR A 91 5.75 55.39 13.37
N ARG A 92 7.08 55.52 13.32
CA ARG A 92 7.76 56.82 13.23
C ARG A 92 7.38 57.57 11.96
N ASN A 93 7.38 56.89 10.81
CA ASN A 93 7.05 57.51 9.53
C ASN A 93 5.59 57.99 9.45
N LYS A 94 4.67 57.19 10.01
CA LYS A 94 3.25 57.51 10.11
C LYS A 94 2.99 58.75 11.01
N ALA A 95 3.84 58.99 12.00
CA ALA A 95 3.73 60.14 12.90
C ALA A 95 4.20 61.46 12.28
N LYS A 96 4.89 61.43 11.13
CA LYS A 96 5.32 62.66 10.43
C LYS A 96 4.12 63.33 9.80
N ARG A 97 3.94 64.63 10.10
CA ARG A 97 2.84 65.46 9.54
C ARG A 97 3.13 65.91 8.11
N VAL A 98 4.41 66.05 7.74
CA VAL A 98 4.86 66.52 6.43
C VAL A 98 5.59 65.36 5.73
N LYS A 99 5.32 65.17 4.46
CA LYS A 99 6.01 64.19 3.60
C LYS A 99 7.19 64.87 2.93
N ASP A 100 8.23 65.11 3.71
CA ASP A 100 9.51 65.67 3.26
C ASP A 100 10.44 64.59 2.70
N GLU A 101 11.63 64.96 2.27
CA GLU A 101 12.65 64.04 1.75
C GLU A 101 12.92 62.87 2.72
N SER A 102 12.97 63.18 4.02
CA SER A 102 13.18 62.17 5.05
C SER A 102 12.04 61.19 5.21
N TYR A 103 10.82 61.56 4.85
CA TYR A 103 9.67 60.60 4.78
C TYR A 103 9.90 59.56 3.68
N TYR A 104 10.33 59.99 2.51
CA TYR A 104 10.54 59.07 1.38
C TYR A 104 11.76 58.19 1.58
N GLU A 105 12.84 58.68 2.21
CA GLU A 105 13.98 57.85 2.63
C GLU A 105 13.57 56.73 3.57
N TYR A 106 12.69 57.02 4.57
CA TYR A 106 12.15 55.98 5.46
C TYR A 106 11.29 54.97 4.72
N GLU A 107 10.45 55.40 3.78
CA GLU A 107 9.66 54.50 2.95
C GLU A 107 10.54 53.58 2.12
N ALA A 108 11.57 54.09 1.48
CA ALA A 108 12.55 53.32 0.73
C ALA A 108 13.26 52.28 1.63
N LYS A 109 13.66 52.69 2.85
CA LYS A 109 14.32 51.80 3.81
C LYS A 109 13.35 50.71 4.33
N ILE A 110 12.09 51.06 4.57
CA ILE A 110 11.04 50.10 4.95
C ILE A 110 10.82 49.07 3.82
N ALA A 111 10.80 49.53 2.56
CA ALA A 111 10.66 48.65 1.41
C ALA A 111 11.85 47.68 1.31
N GLU A 112 13.09 48.15 1.42
CA GLU A 112 14.29 47.32 1.41
C GLU A 112 14.25 46.26 2.52
N LEU A 113 13.96 46.67 3.78
CA LEU A 113 13.87 45.74 4.91
C LEU A 113 12.72 44.75 4.75
N THR A 114 11.62 45.16 4.13
CA THR A 114 10.47 44.28 3.86
C THR A 114 10.84 43.22 2.81
N GLN A 115 11.60 43.60 1.79
CA GLN A 115 12.12 42.64 0.80
C GLN A 115 13.11 41.65 1.45
N LEU A 116 14.02 42.14 2.30
CA LEU A 116 14.95 41.31 3.05
C LEU A 116 14.20 40.32 3.96
N LEU A 117 13.16 40.78 4.67
CA LEU A 117 12.29 39.94 5.50
C LEU A 117 11.62 38.84 4.69
N GLY A 118 11.08 39.15 3.50
CA GLY A 118 10.48 38.17 2.60
C GLY A 118 11.47 37.09 2.15
N GLY A 119 12.69 37.49 1.81
CA GLY A 119 13.78 36.58 1.49
C GLY A 119 14.15 35.65 2.66
N LEU A 120 14.26 36.22 3.87
CA LEU A 120 14.59 35.45 5.08
C LEU A 120 13.47 34.45 5.45
N GLN A 121 12.21 34.88 5.37
CA GLN A 121 11.05 33.99 5.60
C GLN A 121 10.99 32.85 4.59
N LYS A 122 11.32 33.12 3.33
CA LYS A 122 11.40 32.07 2.30
C LYS A 122 12.49 31.04 2.61
N ARG A 123 13.67 31.51 3.02
CA ARG A 123 14.77 30.62 3.45
C ARG A 123 14.40 29.81 4.69
N TYR A 124 13.78 30.41 5.69
CA TYR A 124 13.28 29.74 6.88
C TYR A 124 12.30 28.59 6.51
N LYS A 125 11.31 28.87 5.64
CA LYS A 125 10.35 27.86 5.18
C LYS A 125 11.03 26.68 4.48
N THR A 126 12.05 26.96 3.67
CA THR A 126 12.81 25.91 2.96
C THR A 126 13.58 25.04 3.96
N GLU A 127 14.30 25.66 4.89
CA GLU A 127 15.06 24.94 5.93
C GLU A 127 14.13 24.14 6.85
N PHE A 128 13.04 24.75 7.30
CA PHE A 128 12.04 24.07 8.12
C PHE A 128 11.51 22.81 7.42
N ARG A 129 11.13 22.93 6.14
CA ARG A 129 10.67 21.76 5.36
C ARG A 129 11.73 20.67 5.22
N ALA A 130 12.98 21.05 4.99
CA ALA A 130 14.08 20.11 4.87
C ALA A 130 14.33 19.37 6.20
N ILE A 131 14.26 20.07 7.32
CA ILE A 131 14.40 19.50 8.66
C ILE A 131 13.22 18.55 8.95
N GLU A 132 11.98 18.98 8.72
CA GLU A 132 10.80 18.15 8.95
C GLU A 132 10.80 16.88 8.07
N LEU A 133 11.29 17.00 6.83
CA LEU A 133 11.41 15.83 5.94
C LEU A 133 12.42 14.80 6.48
N ARG A 134 13.59 15.26 6.98
CA ARG A 134 14.61 14.36 7.54
C ARG A 134 14.17 13.65 8.82
N ARG A 135 13.34 14.30 9.64
CA ARG A 135 12.84 13.71 10.88
C ARG A 135 11.57 12.89 10.72
N THR A 136 10.96 12.91 9.51
CA THR A 136 9.74 12.15 9.24
C THR A 136 10.06 10.66 9.15
N ILE A 137 9.34 9.85 9.95
CA ILE A 137 9.30 8.40 9.85
C ILE A 137 8.00 8.00 9.18
N ASN A 138 8.09 7.29 8.06
CA ASN A 138 6.92 6.68 7.45
C ASN A 138 6.72 5.30 8.05
N ALA A 139 5.61 5.11 8.73
CA ALA A 139 5.24 3.84 9.32
C ALA A 139 3.86 3.41 8.84
N GLY A 140 3.47 2.20 9.22
CA GLY A 140 2.18 1.63 8.86
C GLY A 140 2.33 0.30 8.14
N GLY A 141 1.27 -0.10 7.45
CA GLY A 141 1.24 -1.38 6.76
C GLY A 141 -0.19 -1.90 6.56
N PRO A 142 -0.34 -3.18 6.23
CA PRO A 142 -1.66 -3.79 6.09
C PRO A 142 -2.42 -3.80 7.43
N LEU A 143 -3.67 -3.33 7.41
CA LEU A 143 -4.50 -3.23 8.61
C LEU A 143 -4.68 -4.60 9.31
N HIS A 144 -4.92 -5.67 8.53
CA HIS A 144 -5.07 -7.01 9.09
C HIS A 144 -3.84 -7.47 9.91
N ARG A 145 -2.61 -7.06 9.51
CA ARG A 145 -1.40 -7.38 10.29
C ARG A 145 -1.33 -6.64 11.60
N MET A 146 -1.77 -5.36 11.63
CA MET A 146 -1.83 -4.57 12.86
C MET A 146 -2.82 -5.19 13.84
N ILE A 147 -4.01 -5.56 13.34
CA ILE A 147 -5.05 -6.20 14.16
C ILE A 147 -4.58 -7.58 14.66
N ALA A 148 -3.97 -8.38 13.77
CA ALA A 148 -3.45 -9.68 14.17
C ALA A 148 -2.35 -9.59 15.23
N LYS A 149 -1.46 -8.59 15.16
CA LYS A 149 -0.44 -8.34 16.22
C LYS A 149 -1.09 -8.07 17.59
N CYS A 150 -2.21 -7.34 17.63
CA CYS A 150 -2.86 -6.93 18.86
C CYS A 150 -3.83 -7.98 19.44
N PHE A 151 -4.51 -8.75 18.58
CA PHE A 151 -5.66 -9.56 18.99
C PHE A 151 -5.53 -11.06 18.72
N VAL A 152 -4.65 -11.48 17.81
CA VAL A 152 -4.53 -12.88 17.39
C VAL A 152 -3.25 -13.48 17.95
N HIS A 153 -3.36 -14.58 18.67
CA HIS A 153 -2.19 -15.30 19.20
C HIS A 153 -1.30 -15.79 18.04
N LYS A 154 0.00 -15.48 18.12
CA LYS A 154 1.03 -15.97 17.18
C LYS A 154 1.63 -17.26 17.75
N PRO A 155 1.40 -18.44 17.14
CA PRO A 155 1.80 -19.72 17.74
C PRO A 155 3.33 -19.91 17.82
N SER A 156 4.07 -19.41 16.84
CA SER A 156 5.53 -19.48 16.84
C SER A 156 6.14 -18.40 15.92
N PRO A 157 7.46 -18.12 16.02
CA PRO A 157 8.13 -17.17 15.12
C PRO A 157 8.00 -17.51 13.62
N LYS A 158 7.80 -18.80 13.27
CA LYS A 158 7.61 -19.24 11.88
C LYS A 158 6.28 -18.81 11.26
N HIS A 159 5.30 -18.39 12.07
CA HIS A 159 3.99 -17.93 11.60
C HIS A 159 4.07 -16.43 11.27
N ASP A 160 4.65 -16.08 10.11
CA ASP A 160 4.90 -14.69 9.72
C ASP A 160 3.85 -14.09 8.79
N PHE A 161 2.90 -14.90 8.37
CA PHE A 161 1.84 -14.48 7.45
C PHE A 161 0.50 -14.42 8.16
N VAL A 162 -0.33 -13.44 7.81
CA VAL A 162 -1.70 -13.34 8.30
C VAL A 162 -2.65 -13.60 7.14
N ALA A 163 -3.53 -14.58 7.30
CA ALA A 163 -4.56 -14.91 6.32
C ALA A 163 -5.94 -14.49 6.81
N HIS A 164 -6.84 -14.17 5.86
CA HIS A 164 -8.28 -14.00 6.09
C HIS A 164 -8.95 -15.35 5.88
N LEU A 165 -9.61 -15.86 6.90
CA LEU A 165 -10.21 -17.22 6.87
C LEU A 165 -11.34 -17.34 5.85
N ASP A 166 -12.10 -16.27 5.63
CA ASP A 166 -13.18 -16.18 4.65
C ASP A 166 -12.73 -15.77 3.25
N TYR A 167 -11.41 -15.55 3.02
CA TYR A 167 -10.81 -15.05 1.78
C TYR A 167 -11.19 -13.61 1.40
N ASP A 168 -12.02 -12.91 2.20
CA ASP A 168 -12.30 -11.48 2.00
C ASP A 168 -11.21 -10.61 2.64
N LYS A 169 -10.38 -10.00 1.80
CA LYS A 169 -9.27 -9.13 2.21
C LYS A 169 -9.70 -7.85 2.92
N LEU A 170 -10.99 -7.53 2.89
CA LEU A 170 -11.55 -6.34 3.55
C LEU A 170 -12.17 -6.67 4.92
N ASN A 171 -12.47 -7.93 5.18
CA ASN A 171 -12.96 -8.37 6.47
C ASN A 171 -11.82 -8.53 7.48
N ASN A 172 -11.38 -7.43 8.05
CA ASN A 172 -10.24 -7.37 8.98
C ASN A 172 -10.61 -7.67 10.45
N ARG A 173 -11.75 -8.31 10.72
CA ARG A 173 -12.13 -8.71 12.07
C ARG A 173 -11.11 -9.69 12.65
N ALA A 174 -10.81 -9.57 13.94
CA ALA A 174 -9.81 -10.40 14.60
C ALA A 174 -10.17 -11.90 14.58
N ASP A 175 -11.46 -12.22 14.65
CA ASP A 175 -12.00 -13.58 14.57
C ASP A 175 -11.87 -14.21 13.17
N ASN A 176 -11.65 -13.38 12.14
CA ASN A 176 -11.43 -13.81 10.76
C ASN A 176 -9.94 -13.88 10.37
N LEU A 177 -9.03 -13.57 11.28
CA LEU A 177 -7.60 -13.50 11.00
C LEU A 177 -6.85 -14.64 11.69
N GLN A 178 -5.89 -15.24 11.00
CA GLN A 178 -5.03 -16.27 11.56
C GLN A 178 -3.58 -16.10 11.10
N TRP A 179 -2.64 -16.28 12.04
CA TRP A 179 -1.22 -16.37 11.74
C TRP A 179 -0.92 -17.73 11.12
N MET A 180 -0.21 -17.74 10.00
CA MET A 180 0.12 -18.93 9.23
C MET A 180 1.60 -18.99 8.88
N THR A 181 2.13 -20.21 8.71
CA THR A 181 3.41 -20.44 8.04
C THR A 181 3.24 -20.28 6.53
N GLN A 182 4.36 -20.23 5.79
CA GLN A 182 4.32 -20.17 4.32
C GLN A 182 3.58 -21.35 3.70
N ASP A 183 3.76 -22.55 4.25
CA ASP A 183 3.12 -23.77 3.73
C ASP A 183 1.61 -23.76 3.97
N GLN A 184 1.19 -23.39 5.18
CA GLN A 184 -0.22 -23.22 5.53
C GLN A 184 -0.90 -22.16 4.67
N LEU A 185 -0.23 -21.03 4.43
CA LEU A 185 -0.74 -19.98 3.56
C LEU A 185 -0.91 -20.48 2.11
N THR A 186 0.07 -21.24 1.61
CA THR A 186 0.01 -21.82 0.26
C THR A 186 -1.15 -22.79 0.13
N GLU A 187 -1.37 -23.63 1.14
CA GLU A 187 -2.50 -24.56 1.16
C GLU A 187 -3.84 -23.80 1.27
N HIS A 188 -3.93 -22.82 2.15
CA HIS A 188 -5.09 -21.95 2.26
C HIS A 188 -5.43 -21.29 0.92
N HIS A 189 -4.45 -20.73 0.20
CA HIS A 189 -4.66 -20.17 -1.13
C HIS A 189 -5.13 -21.19 -2.17
N ARG A 190 -4.60 -22.42 -2.13
CA ARG A 190 -5.05 -23.48 -3.04
C ARG A 190 -6.52 -23.82 -2.87
N ASN A 191 -7.03 -23.69 -1.65
CA ASN A 191 -8.41 -23.99 -1.27
C ASN A 191 -9.35 -22.79 -1.42
N SER A 192 -8.85 -21.63 -1.87
CA SER A 192 -9.69 -20.45 -2.08
C SER A 192 -10.72 -20.68 -3.20
N PRO A 193 -11.98 -20.23 -3.03
CA PRO A 193 -13.03 -20.40 -4.04
C PRO A 193 -12.62 -19.90 -5.42
N ALA A 194 -11.95 -18.74 -5.49
CA ALA A 194 -11.47 -18.16 -6.74
C ALA A 194 -10.45 -19.05 -7.46
N VAL A 195 -9.53 -19.72 -6.73
CA VAL A 195 -8.54 -20.62 -7.33
C VAL A 195 -9.20 -21.91 -7.77
N ILE A 196 -10.16 -22.43 -6.99
CA ILE A 196 -10.92 -23.65 -7.36
C ILE A 196 -11.71 -23.38 -8.64
N GLU A 197 -12.41 -22.26 -8.73
CA GLU A 197 -13.16 -21.87 -9.92
C GLU A 197 -12.25 -21.63 -11.13
N ALA A 198 -11.12 -20.92 -10.93
CA ALA A 198 -10.12 -20.73 -11.99
C ALA A 198 -9.54 -22.05 -12.50
N LYS A 199 -9.33 -23.05 -11.63
CA LYS A 199 -8.93 -24.40 -12.04
C LYS A 199 -10.01 -25.06 -12.86
N LYS A 200 -11.28 -25.06 -12.44
CA LYS A 200 -12.41 -25.60 -13.20
C LYS A 200 -12.50 -24.97 -14.60
N ASN A 201 -12.40 -23.63 -14.65
CA ASN A 201 -12.46 -22.89 -15.91
C ASN A 201 -11.23 -23.14 -16.82
N ARG A 202 -10.06 -23.42 -16.23
CA ARG A 202 -8.83 -23.75 -17.00
C ARG A 202 -8.92 -25.12 -17.66
N PHE A 203 -9.56 -26.09 -17.00
CA PHE A 203 -9.78 -27.42 -17.60
C PHE A 203 -10.85 -27.41 -18.72
N GLY A 204 -11.75 -26.40 -18.71
CA GLY A 204 -12.80 -26.26 -19.74
C GLY A 204 -12.40 -25.42 -20.96
N LYS A 205 -11.40 -24.55 -20.86
CA LYS A 205 -10.96 -23.71 -21.98
C LYS A 205 -9.59 -24.11 -22.48
N ARG A 206 -9.58 -24.78 -23.66
CA ARG A 206 -8.33 -25.03 -24.39
C ARG A 206 -7.78 -23.70 -24.90
N ILE A 207 -6.51 -23.44 -24.64
CA ILE A 207 -5.80 -22.29 -25.22
C ILE A 207 -5.33 -22.69 -26.62
N GLU A 208 -6.28 -22.80 -27.58
CA GLU A 208 -5.98 -23.23 -28.95
C GLU A 208 -5.06 -22.27 -29.70
N ASN A 209 -5.06 -20.98 -29.32
CA ASN A 209 -4.32 -19.92 -29.99
C ASN A 209 -3.02 -19.47 -29.28
N SER A 210 -2.52 -20.25 -28.32
CA SER A 210 -1.24 -19.91 -27.73
C SER A 210 -0.08 -20.32 -28.66
N LYS A 211 0.94 -19.47 -28.77
CA LYS A 211 2.20 -19.76 -29.51
C LYS A 211 2.88 -21.06 -29.04
N VAL A 212 2.47 -21.59 -27.89
CA VAL A 212 3.01 -22.80 -27.27
C VAL A 212 2.20 -24.04 -27.65
N CYS A 213 0.94 -23.90 -28.09
CA CYS A 213 0.07 -25.02 -28.41
C CYS A 213 0.33 -25.54 -29.86
N LYS A 214 1.01 -26.68 -29.98
CA LYS A 214 1.32 -27.30 -31.28
C LYS A 214 0.12 -27.93 -31.97
N LEU A 215 -0.91 -28.31 -31.22
CA LEU A 215 -2.12 -28.97 -31.73
C LEU A 215 -3.31 -28.00 -31.59
N THR A 216 -4.09 -27.93 -32.66
CA THR A 216 -5.42 -27.31 -32.70
C THR A 216 -6.50 -28.37 -32.75
N SER A 217 -7.75 -28.02 -32.45
CA SER A 217 -8.91 -28.92 -32.57
C SER A 217 -8.97 -29.60 -33.96
N THR A 218 -8.75 -28.82 -35.02
CA THR A 218 -8.73 -29.35 -36.40
C THR A 218 -7.63 -30.38 -36.63
N LYS A 219 -6.42 -30.15 -36.11
CA LYS A 219 -5.32 -31.12 -36.21
C LYS A 219 -5.64 -32.40 -35.44
N VAL A 220 -6.28 -32.25 -34.25
CA VAL A 220 -6.67 -33.43 -33.45
C VAL A 220 -7.78 -34.25 -34.12
N MET A 221 -8.77 -33.59 -34.74
CA MET A 221 -9.77 -34.29 -35.57
C MET A 221 -9.10 -35.13 -36.66
N LEU A 222 -8.12 -34.57 -37.36
CA LEU A 222 -7.38 -35.28 -38.40
C LEU A 222 -6.51 -36.41 -37.84
N ILE A 223 -5.87 -36.22 -36.70
CA ILE A 223 -5.10 -37.24 -35.99
C ILE A 223 -6.02 -38.43 -35.61
N LYS A 224 -7.18 -38.15 -35.04
CA LYS A 224 -8.16 -39.21 -34.67
C LYS A 224 -8.68 -39.97 -35.88
N LYS A 225 -8.98 -39.27 -36.99
CA LYS A 225 -9.37 -39.92 -38.27
C LYS A 225 -8.27 -40.84 -38.77
N LYS A 226 -7.00 -40.36 -38.81
CA LYS A 226 -5.87 -41.18 -39.25
C LYS A 226 -5.58 -42.37 -38.33
N LEU A 227 -5.78 -42.21 -37.02
CA LEU A 227 -5.68 -43.33 -36.05
C LEU A 227 -6.73 -44.39 -36.28
N GLN A 228 -7.98 -44.01 -36.62
CA GLN A 228 -9.04 -44.92 -37.01
C GLN A 228 -8.75 -45.66 -38.33
N ALA A 229 -8.05 -44.96 -39.24
CA ALA A 229 -7.58 -45.55 -40.52
C ALA A 229 -6.32 -46.42 -40.36
N GLY A 230 -5.88 -46.73 -39.12
CA GLY A 230 -4.75 -47.63 -38.85
C GLY A 230 -3.37 -46.99 -38.89
N ALA A 231 -3.25 -45.65 -38.93
CA ALA A 231 -1.94 -44.98 -38.94
C ALA A 231 -1.21 -45.22 -37.61
N THR A 232 0.12 -45.44 -37.68
CA THR A 232 0.95 -45.70 -36.51
C THR A 232 1.21 -44.42 -35.72
N LEU A 233 1.32 -44.54 -34.40
CA LEU A 233 1.66 -43.39 -33.53
C LEU A 233 2.96 -42.74 -33.96
N ARG A 234 3.97 -43.51 -34.37
CA ARG A 234 5.28 -43.04 -34.81
C ARG A 234 5.20 -42.17 -36.07
N SER A 235 4.40 -42.60 -37.08
CA SER A 235 4.23 -41.81 -38.31
C SER A 235 3.51 -40.48 -38.05
N LEU A 236 2.47 -40.51 -37.20
CA LEU A 236 1.73 -39.30 -36.81
C LEU A 236 2.55 -38.37 -35.93
N ALA A 237 3.38 -38.91 -35.05
CA ALA A 237 4.31 -38.10 -34.23
C ALA A 237 5.25 -37.28 -35.10
N LYS A 238 5.82 -37.88 -36.13
CA LYS A 238 6.68 -37.23 -37.12
C LYS A 238 5.92 -36.17 -37.92
N SER A 239 4.73 -36.51 -38.43
CA SER A 239 3.90 -35.62 -39.26
C SER A 239 3.41 -34.38 -38.51
N PHE A 240 2.98 -34.52 -37.26
CA PHE A 240 2.40 -33.45 -36.47
C PHE A 240 3.39 -32.80 -35.49
N LYS A 241 4.66 -33.24 -35.49
CA LYS A 241 5.75 -32.75 -34.61
C LYS A 241 5.38 -32.79 -33.12
N VAL A 242 4.78 -33.89 -32.68
CA VAL A 242 4.38 -34.14 -31.28
C VAL A 242 4.93 -35.49 -30.81
N SER A 243 4.99 -35.72 -29.49
CA SER A 243 5.47 -36.99 -28.96
C SER A 243 4.45 -38.10 -29.17
N GLU A 244 4.92 -39.36 -29.32
CA GLU A 244 4.05 -40.54 -29.37
C GLU A 244 3.19 -40.69 -28.12
N MET A 245 3.74 -40.33 -26.96
CA MET A 245 2.99 -40.34 -25.69
C MET A 245 1.79 -39.38 -25.73
N GLN A 246 1.95 -38.18 -26.32
CA GLN A 246 0.85 -37.23 -26.47
C GLN A 246 -0.25 -37.80 -27.40
N LEU A 247 0.12 -38.46 -28.49
CA LEU A 247 -0.81 -39.11 -29.39
C LEU A 247 -1.50 -40.33 -28.73
N SER A 248 -0.79 -41.09 -27.90
CA SER A 248 -1.35 -42.16 -27.11
C SER A 248 -2.43 -41.68 -26.14
N ARG A 249 -2.18 -40.52 -25.46
CA ARG A 249 -3.18 -39.88 -24.60
C ARG A 249 -4.40 -39.39 -25.39
N ILE A 250 -4.21 -38.86 -26.60
CA ILE A 250 -5.32 -38.45 -27.49
C ILE A 250 -6.13 -39.68 -27.90
N ARG A 251 -5.47 -40.80 -28.25
CA ARG A 251 -6.14 -42.07 -28.61
C ARG A 251 -6.99 -42.64 -27.47
N ARG A 252 -6.48 -42.55 -26.22
CA ARG A 252 -7.20 -43.01 -25.02
C ARG A 252 -8.25 -41.99 -24.53
N GLY A 253 -8.35 -40.82 -25.15
CA GLY A 253 -9.29 -39.78 -24.74
C GLY A 253 -8.89 -38.99 -23.48
N GLU A 254 -7.71 -39.25 -22.90
CA GLU A 254 -7.19 -38.51 -21.73
C GLU A 254 -6.98 -37.01 -22.04
N ASN A 255 -6.54 -36.73 -23.27
CA ASN A 255 -6.45 -35.40 -23.82
C ASN A 255 -7.32 -35.28 -25.05
N TRP A 256 -8.05 -34.19 -25.23
CA TRP A 256 -8.90 -33.97 -26.39
C TRP A 256 -10.03 -35.00 -26.54
N GLY A 257 -10.54 -35.56 -25.44
CA GLY A 257 -11.59 -36.59 -25.45
C GLY A 257 -12.91 -36.12 -26.08
N ASP A 258 -13.22 -34.82 -25.91
CA ASP A 258 -14.40 -34.12 -26.43
C ASP A 258 -14.38 -33.88 -27.95
N ILE A 259 -13.20 -33.95 -28.60
CA ILE A 259 -13.08 -33.78 -30.05
C ILE A 259 -13.37 -35.11 -30.78
N LYS A 260 -14.38 -35.11 -31.64
CA LYS A 260 -14.70 -36.23 -32.51
C LYS A 260 -13.73 -36.30 -33.71
N PRO A 261 -13.49 -37.46 -34.33
CA PRO A 261 -12.76 -37.55 -35.58
C PRO A 261 -13.40 -36.68 -36.67
N ALA A 262 -12.62 -36.25 -37.64
CA ALA A 262 -13.17 -35.60 -38.83
C ALA A 262 -13.98 -36.64 -39.65
N ASN A 263 -15.12 -36.24 -40.17
CA ASN A 263 -15.91 -37.04 -41.08
C ASN A 263 -15.13 -37.39 -42.37
#